data_94800a056911e74a20804a1df0f9e708
#
_entry.id   94800a056911e74a20804a1df0f9e708
#
_cell.length_a   1.000
_cell.length_b   1.000
_cell.length_c   1.000
_cell.angle_alpha   90.00
_cell.angle_beta   90.00
_cell.angle_gamma   90.00
#
_symmetry.space_group_name_H-M   'P 1'
#
loop_
_entity.id
_entity.type
_entity.pdbx_description
1 polymer ?
#
loop_
_entity_poly.entity_id
_entity_poly.type
_entity_poly.pdbx_seq_one_letter_code
_entity_poly.pdbx_strand_id
1 'polypeptide(L)'
;VLTTCSPRNFDYVKSLGAAEVYDYNDKEAASKIRQFTDNKLKFAWDTISEKDSAQFCADALSSGSGGRYGAILPVNCPREDVESVSTLMYTIFGEPFKFGPQEIPAVSEDFEYTKKFLAMTEGLLKDGKIKAHKQTVGKDGLEGVLKGLEDMKNGKVSGEKLVYRVAETP
;
A
#
# COMPACT_ATOMS: atom_id res chain seq x y z
N VAL A 1 1.47 -10.89 9.09
CA VAL A 1 1.97 -9.82 8.19
C VAL A 1 3.12 -9.12 8.90
N LEU A 2 4.22 -8.85 8.16
CA LEU A 2 5.30 -7.95 8.55
C LEU A 2 5.15 -6.67 7.75
N THR A 3 5.53 -5.54 8.31
CA THR A 3 5.39 -4.27 7.60
C THR A 3 6.49 -3.28 7.99
N THR A 4 6.64 -2.23 7.22
CA THR A 4 7.54 -1.13 7.50
C THR A 4 6.77 0.17 7.60
N CYS A 5 7.14 1.02 8.54
CA CYS A 5 6.63 2.39 8.64
C CYS A 5 7.59 3.25 9.47
N SER A 6 7.31 4.54 9.60
CA SER A 6 8.04 5.40 10.54
C SER A 6 7.82 4.95 11.98
N PRO A 7 8.83 5.02 12.88
CA PRO A 7 8.73 4.55 14.27
C PRO A 7 7.54 5.11 15.04
N ARG A 8 7.13 6.33 14.79
CA ARG A 8 5.95 6.98 15.40
C ARG A 8 4.62 6.24 15.13
N ASN A 9 4.58 5.34 14.14
CA ASN A 9 3.40 4.58 13.75
C ASN A 9 3.47 3.10 14.17
N PHE A 10 4.52 2.65 14.84
CA PHE A 10 4.72 1.23 15.19
C PHE A 10 3.56 0.67 15.99
N ASP A 11 3.17 1.35 17.07
CA ASP A 11 2.08 0.88 17.93
C ASP A 11 0.74 0.88 17.18
N TYR A 12 0.51 1.89 16.34
CA TYR A 12 -0.69 1.95 15.50
C TYR A 12 -0.76 0.76 14.54
N VAL A 13 0.31 0.47 13.82
CA VAL A 13 0.35 -0.62 12.85
C VAL A 13 0.27 -1.99 13.53
N LYS A 14 0.92 -2.16 14.68
CA LYS A 14 0.77 -3.36 15.52
C LYS A 14 -0.69 -3.54 16.00
N SER A 15 -1.37 -2.46 16.35
CA SER A 15 -2.79 -2.51 16.74
C SER A 15 -3.73 -2.93 15.61
N LEU A 16 -3.28 -2.84 14.36
CA LEU A 16 -3.98 -3.31 13.17
C LEU A 16 -3.66 -4.77 12.81
N GLY A 17 -2.80 -5.45 13.59
CA GLY A 17 -2.52 -6.87 13.44
C GLY A 17 -1.17 -7.20 12.76
N ALA A 18 -0.27 -6.22 12.60
CA ALA A 18 1.09 -6.54 12.16
C ALA A 18 1.81 -7.37 13.25
N ALA A 19 2.39 -8.50 12.85
CA ALA A 19 3.16 -9.36 13.74
C ALA A 19 4.49 -8.70 14.15
N GLU A 20 5.17 -8.07 13.18
CA GLU A 20 6.35 -7.25 13.43
C GLU A 20 6.37 -6.03 12.50
N VAL A 21 7.03 -4.98 12.99
CA VAL A 21 7.14 -3.68 12.32
C VAL A 21 8.59 -3.21 12.34
N TYR A 22 9.07 -2.72 11.21
CA TYR A 22 10.44 -2.25 11.03
C TYR A 22 10.45 -0.80 10.53
N ASP A 23 11.48 -0.05 10.90
CA ASP A 23 11.72 1.28 10.32
C ASP A 23 12.30 1.12 8.91
N TYR A 24 11.64 1.66 7.90
CA TYR A 24 12.15 1.64 6.52
C TYR A 24 13.44 2.46 6.34
N ASN A 25 13.79 3.35 7.29
CA ASN A 25 15.07 4.08 7.28
C ASN A 25 16.22 3.28 7.91
N ASP A 26 15.93 2.18 8.61
CA ASP A 26 16.97 1.30 9.13
C ASP A 26 17.56 0.47 7.98
N LYS A 27 18.84 0.69 7.68
CA LYS A 27 19.57 -0.02 6.62
C LYS A 27 19.61 -1.53 6.81
N GLU A 28 19.41 -1.99 8.05
CA GLU A 28 19.40 -3.41 8.37
C GLU A 28 17.98 -4.02 8.42
N ALA A 29 16.93 -3.22 8.19
CA ALA A 29 15.55 -3.69 8.34
C ALA A 29 15.26 -4.89 7.42
N ALA A 30 15.70 -4.85 6.17
CA ALA A 30 15.51 -5.96 5.23
C ALA A 30 16.19 -7.26 5.71
N SER A 31 17.42 -7.16 6.20
CA SER A 31 18.14 -8.32 6.75
C SER A 31 17.50 -8.84 8.04
N LYS A 32 17.02 -7.97 8.90
CA LYS A 32 16.27 -8.35 10.11
C LYS A 32 14.96 -9.08 9.76
N ILE A 33 14.24 -8.62 8.73
CA ILE A 33 13.03 -9.31 8.23
C ILE A 33 13.40 -10.70 7.72
N ARG A 34 14.46 -10.82 6.91
CA ARG A 34 14.92 -12.11 6.39
C ARG A 34 15.30 -13.06 7.53
N GLN A 35 16.00 -12.57 8.54
CA GLN A 35 16.36 -13.37 9.72
C GLN A 35 15.12 -13.79 10.52
N PHE A 36 14.20 -12.86 10.79
CA PHE A 36 12.98 -13.14 11.53
C PHE A 36 12.11 -14.22 10.85
N THR A 37 12.15 -14.26 9.53
CA THR A 37 11.39 -15.24 8.73
C THR A 37 12.18 -16.52 8.43
N ASP A 38 13.31 -16.75 9.08
CA ASP A 38 14.23 -17.89 8.79
C ASP A 38 14.54 -18.00 7.29
N ASN A 39 14.68 -16.87 6.59
CA ASN A 39 14.89 -16.82 5.15
C ASN A 39 13.78 -17.52 4.33
N LYS A 40 12.53 -17.50 4.84
CA LYS A 40 11.37 -18.17 4.19
C LYS A 40 10.33 -17.22 3.62
N LEU A 41 10.55 -15.90 3.69
CA LEU A 41 9.61 -14.92 3.15
C LEU A 41 9.50 -15.05 1.63
N LYS A 42 8.31 -15.31 1.11
CA LYS A 42 8.07 -15.51 -0.32
C LYS A 42 7.27 -14.40 -0.99
N PHE A 43 6.56 -13.58 -0.23
CA PHE A 43 5.69 -12.55 -0.77
C PHE A 43 6.06 -11.18 -0.22
N ALA A 44 6.23 -10.21 -1.09
CA ALA A 44 6.37 -8.80 -0.76
C ALA A 44 5.33 -7.99 -1.53
N TRP A 45 4.65 -7.06 -0.85
CA TRP A 45 3.73 -6.10 -1.45
C TRP A 45 4.24 -4.69 -1.21
N ASP A 46 4.63 -4.03 -2.28
CA ASP A 46 5.23 -2.69 -2.26
C ASP A 46 4.19 -1.63 -2.62
N THR A 47 3.80 -0.85 -1.63
CA THR A 47 2.84 0.26 -1.80
C THR A 47 3.51 1.60 -2.11
N ILE A 48 4.83 1.65 -2.18
CA ILE A 48 5.63 2.82 -2.59
C ILE A 48 5.99 2.71 -4.08
N SER A 49 6.49 1.53 -4.48
CA SER A 49 6.78 1.17 -5.87
C SER A 49 7.82 2.10 -6.51
N GLU A 50 8.93 2.30 -5.82
CA GLU A 50 10.11 3.00 -6.30
C GLU A 50 11.31 2.03 -6.33
N LYS A 51 12.42 2.45 -6.95
CA LYS A 51 13.62 1.59 -7.06
C LYS A 51 14.15 1.16 -5.69
N ASP A 52 14.16 2.06 -4.73
CA ASP A 52 14.71 1.79 -3.39
C ASP A 52 13.78 0.86 -2.59
N SER A 53 12.46 1.03 -2.70
CA SER A 53 11.50 0.12 -2.05
C SER A 53 11.48 -1.26 -2.70
N ALA A 54 11.63 -1.35 -4.02
CA ALA A 54 11.80 -2.63 -4.72
C ALA A 54 13.08 -3.36 -4.31
N GLN A 55 14.20 -2.62 -4.16
CA GLN A 55 15.45 -3.18 -3.64
C GLN A 55 15.28 -3.67 -2.20
N PHE A 56 14.65 -2.88 -1.35
CA PHE A 56 14.33 -3.29 0.03
C PHE A 56 13.52 -4.60 0.06
N CYS A 57 12.48 -4.71 -0.77
CA CYS A 57 11.69 -5.94 -0.87
C CYS A 57 12.53 -7.13 -1.36
N ALA A 58 13.40 -6.92 -2.35
CA ALA A 58 14.33 -7.94 -2.84
C ALA A 58 15.25 -8.45 -1.75
N ASP A 59 15.76 -7.54 -0.91
CA ASP A 59 16.67 -7.87 0.19
C ASP A 59 15.95 -8.54 1.36
N ALA A 60 14.66 -8.24 1.59
CA ALA A 60 13.87 -8.87 2.63
C ALA A 60 13.36 -10.27 2.25
N LEU A 61 13.07 -10.52 0.98
CA LEU A 61 12.61 -11.81 0.48
C LEU A 61 13.67 -12.91 0.69
N SER A 62 13.21 -14.16 0.80
CA SER A 62 14.08 -15.34 0.83
C SER A 62 15.13 -15.30 -0.28
N SER A 63 16.34 -15.69 0.03
CA SER A 63 17.42 -15.86 -0.97
C SER A 63 17.20 -17.07 -1.90
N GLY A 64 16.27 -17.97 -1.57
CA GLY A 64 15.87 -19.07 -2.45
C GLY A 64 14.84 -18.62 -3.50
N SER A 65 14.74 -19.39 -4.58
CA SER A 65 13.82 -19.14 -5.70
C SER A 65 12.34 -19.17 -5.30
N GLY A 66 11.47 -18.67 -6.19
CA GLY A 66 10.00 -18.67 -6.02
C GLY A 66 9.47 -17.56 -5.15
N GLY A 67 10.20 -16.45 -5.04
CA GLY A 67 9.69 -15.20 -4.48
C GLY A 67 8.72 -14.50 -5.42
N ARG A 68 7.77 -13.75 -4.85
CA ARG A 68 6.82 -12.91 -5.60
C ARG A 68 6.82 -11.50 -5.03
N TYR A 69 6.94 -10.54 -5.92
CA TYR A 69 6.90 -9.12 -5.62
C TYR A 69 5.71 -8.49 -6.31
N GLY A 70 4.83 -7.87 -5.54
CA GLY A 70 3.71 -7.09 -6.05
C GLY A 70 3.91 -5.60 -5.83
N ALA A 71 3.55 -4.77 -6.82
CA ALA A 71 3.68 -3.32 -6.77
C ALA A 71 2.41 -2.64 -7.27
N ILE A 72 2.17 -1.41 -6.79
CA ILE A 72 1.04 -0.58 -7.25
C ILE A 72 1.39 0.32 -8.44
N LEU A 73 2.68 0.41 -8.79
CA LEU A 73 3.18 1.08 -9.99
C LEU A 73 4.06 0.10 -10.79
N PRO A 74 4.36 0.37 -12.07
CA PRO A 74 5.09 -0.54 -12.94
C PRO A 74 6.61 -0.56 -12.62
N VAL A 75 6.94 -1.09 -11.44
CA VAL A 75 8.32 -1.30 -10.98
C VAL A 75 8.54 -2.79 -10.76
N ASN A 76 9.65 -3.31 -11.22
CA ASN A 76 10.02 -4.70 -11.06
C ASN A 76 11.00 -4.88 -9.90
N CYS A 77 10.94 -6.04 -9.26
CA CYS A 77 11.99 -6.50 -8.36
C CYS A 77 13.32 -6.60 -9.12
N PRO A 78 14.44 -6.13 -8.55
CA PRO A 78 15.75 -6.21 -9.21
C PRO A 78 16.31 -7.64 -9.28
N ARG A 79 15.65 -8.62 -8.66
CA ARG A 79 16.03 -10.04 -8.71
C ARG A 79 15.28 -10.78 -9.81
N GLU A 80 16.00 -11.43 -10.73
CA GLU A 80 15.43 -12.21 -11.84
C GLU A 80 14.70 -13.49 -11.39
N ASP A 81 15.05 -14.04 -10.22
CA ASP A 81 14.42 -15.23 -9.63
C ASP A 81 13.13 -14.90 -8.86
N VAL A 82 12.70 -13.63 -8.85
CA VAL A 82 11.49 -13.15 -8.20
C VAL A 82 10.46 -12.73 -9.26
N GLU A 83 9.30 -13.36 -9.23
CA GLU A 83 8.18 -12.98 -10.11
C GLU A 83 7.68 -11.59 -9.71
N SER A 84 7.64 -10.65 -10.67
CA SER A 84 7.15 -9.29 -10.45
C SER A 84 5.78 -9.09 -11.10
N VAL A 85 4.84 -8.54 -10.33
CA VAL A 85 3.50 -8.20 -10.80
C VAL A 85 3.18 -6.78 -10.36
N SER A 86 2.71 -5.94 -11.28
CA SER A 86 2.14 -4.64 -10.96
C SER A 86 0.66 -4.60 -11.30
N THR A 87 -0.11 -3.82 -10.55
CA THR A 87 -1.54 -3.65 -10.77
C THR A 87 -1.85 -2.23 -11.18
N LEU A 88 -2.78 -2.07 -12.11
CA LEU A 88 -3.32 -0.79 -12.50
C LEU A 88 -4.79 -0.73 -12.06
N MET A 89 -5.07 0.04 -11.02
CA MET A 89 -6.38 0.08 -10.36
C MET A 89 -7.55 0.31 -11.33
N TYR A 90 -7.37 1.08 -12.37
CA TYR A 90 -8.46 1.43 -13.29
C TYR A 90 -9.03 0.25 -14.09
N THR A 91 -8.31 -0.87 -14.20
CA THR A 91 -8.81 -2.09 -14.86
C THR A 91 -9.99 -2.73 -14.14
N ILE A 92 -10.18 -2.39 -12.85
CA ILE A 92 -11.32 -2.88 -12.05
C ILE A 92 -12.70 -2.47 -12.58
N PHE A 93 -12.78 -1.44 -13.42
CA PHE A 93 -14.05 -0.99 -14.02
C PHE A 93 -14.50 -1.86 -15.20
N GLY A 94 -13.61 -2.70 -15.77
CA GLY A 94 -13.93 -3.60 -16.87
C GLY A 94 -14.20 -2.89 -18.20
N GLU A 95 -13.83 -1.64 -18.32
CA GLU A 95 -13.99 -0.82 -19.52
C GLU A 95 -12.62 -0.39 -20.06
N PRO A 96 -12.47 -0.20 -21.37
CA PRO A 96 -11.23 0.34 -21.93
C PRO A 96 -11.09 1.82 -21.55
N PHE A 97 -9.87 2.27 -21.33
CA PHE A 97 -9.59 3.67 -20.97
C PHE A 97 -8.25 4.15 -21.54
N LYS A 98 -8.05 5.47 -21.55
CA LYS A 98 -6.76 6.08 -21.90
C LYS A 98 -5.99 6.45 -20.63
N PHE A 99 -4.73 6.02 -20.57
CA PHE A 99 -3.80 6.41 -19.53
C PHE A 99 -2.60 7.13 -20.16
N GLY A 100 -2.66 8.47 -20.17
CA GLY A 100 -1.76 9.28 -20.95
C GLY A 100 -1.90 8.96 -22.45
N PRO A 101 -0.82 8.65 -23.17
CA PRO A 101 -0.86 8.29 -24.60
C PRO A 101 -1.27 6.83 -24.85
N GLN A 102 -1.35 6.00 -23.80
CA GLN A 102 -1.62 4.56 -23.92
C GLN A 102 -3.12 4.27 -23.88
N GLU A 103 -3.59 3.41 -24.78
CA GLU A 103 -4.92 2.82 -24.72
C GLU A 103 -4.82 1.48 -23.96
N ILE A 104 -5.54 1.40 -22.85
CA ILE A 104 -5.60 0.21 -22.02
C ILE A 104 -6.91 -0.52 -22.34
N PRO A 105 -6.85 -1.78 -22.79
CA PRO A 105 -8.05 -2.55 -23.06
C PRO A 105 -8.82 -2.88 -21.79
N ALA A 106 -10.09 -3.23 -21.94
CA ALA A 106 -10.89 -3.79 -20.85
C ALA A 106 -10.30 -5.10 -20.38
N VAL A 107 -10.22 -5.28 -19.05
CA VAL A 107 -9.78 -6.52 -18.39
C VAL A 107 -10.96 -7.08 -17.61
N SER A 108 -11.72 -7.96 -18.22
CA SER A 108 -12.93 -8.55 -17.63
C SER A 108 -12.63 -9.37 -16.38
N GLU A 109 -11.47 -10.01 -16.32
CA GLU A 109 -11.03 -10.81 -15.16
C GLU A 109 -10.84 -9.93 -13.91
N ASP A 110 -10.24 -8.75 -14.06
CA ASP A 110 -10.06 -7.79 -12.97
C ASP A 110 -11.40 -7.28 -12.45
N PHE A 111 -12.34 -7.00 -13.34
CA PHE A 111 -13.69 -6.58 -12.98
C PHE A 111 -14.43 -7.65 -12.16
N GLU A 112 -14.44 -8.91 -12.64
CA GLU A 112 -15.09 -10.02 -11.93
C GLU A 112 -14.40 -10.33 -10.59
N TYR A 113 -13.07 -10.27 -10.55
CA TYR A 113 -12.32 -10.41 -9.30
C TYR A 113 -12.67 -9.31 -8.31
N THR A 114 -12.75 -8.07 -8.80
CA THR A 114 -13.06 -6.90 -7.94
C THR A 114 -14.43 -7.02 -7.29
N LYS A 115 -15.46 -7.48 -7.98
CA LYS A 115 -16.78 -7.71 -7.38
C LYS A 115 -16.70 -8.68 -6.20
N LYS A 116 -15.95 -9.79 -6.35
CA LYS A 116 -15.74 -10.77 -5.29
C LYS A 116 -14.93 -10.18 -4.14
N PHE A 117 -13.88 -9.42 -4.46
CA PHE A 117 -13.01 -8.78 -3.47
C PHE A 117 -13.77 -7.74 -2.63
N LEU A 118 -14.60 -6.91 -3.27
CA LEU A 118 -15.41 -5.90 -2.56
C LEU A 118 -16.44 -6.56 -1.64
N ALA A 119 -17.13 -7.60 -2.10
CA ALA A 119 -18.08 -8.35 -1.27
C ALA A 119 -17.40 -8.99 -0.05
N MET A 120 -16.21 -9.57 -0.24
CA MET A 120 -15.39 -10.11 0.85
C MET A 120 -14.97 -8.99 1.83
N THR A 121 -14.51 -7.86 1.31
CA THR A 121 -14.05 -6.72 2.11
C THR A 121 -15.18 -6.14 2.95
N GLU A 122 -16.38 -6.01 2.38
CA GLU A 122 -17.59 -5.58 3.10
C GLU A 122 -17.89 -6.53 4.27
N GLY A 123 -17.81 -7.84 4.04
CA GLY A 123 -17.98 -8.85 5.10
C GLY A 123 -16.93 -8.71 6.20
N LEU A 124 -15.65 -8.53 5.85
CA LEU A 124 -14.57 -8.34 6.83
C LEU A 124 -14.73 -7.07 7.66
N LEU A 125 -15.19 -5.97 7.05
CA LEU A 125 -15.51 -4.71 7.75
C LEU A 125 -16.68 -4.91 8.71
N LYS A 126 -17.76 -5.57 8.27
CA LYS A 126 -18.95 -5.86 9.09
C LYS A 126 -18.62 -6.73 10.30
N ASP A 127 -17.74 -7.71 10.11
CA ASP A 127 -17.26 -8.60 11.18
C ASP A 127 -16.20 -7.95 12.09
N GLY A 128 -15.78 -6.71 11.81
CA GLY A 128 -14.73 -6.02 12.55
C GLY A 128 -13.32 -6.62 12.40
N LYS A 129 -13.13 -7.50 11.40
CA LYS A 129 -11.83 -8.16 11.13
C LYS A 129 -10.82 -7.23 10.47
N ILE A 130 -11.30 -6.22 9.77
CA ILE A 130 -10.52 -5.09 9.27
C ILE A 130 -11.16 -3.79 9.73
N LYS A 131 -10.37 -2.74 9.83
CA LYS A 131 -10.83 -1.41 10.24
C LYS A 131 -10.59 -0.40 9.13
N ALA A 132 -11.49 0.58 9.03
CA ALA A 132 -11.25 1.73 8.14
C ALA A 132 -9.98 2.47 8.58
N HIS A 133 -9.29 3.05 7.60
CA HIS A 133 -8.12 3.87 7.88
C HIS A 133 -8.49 5.04 8.80
N LYS A 134 -7.62 5.33 9.79
CA LYS A 134 -7.79 6.48 10.69
C LYS A 134 -8.03 7.75 9.88
N GLN A 135 -9.06 8.48 10.23
CA GLN A 135 -9.39 9.75 9.59
C GLN A 135 -9.25 10.92 10.56
N THR A 136 -8.80 12.04 10.04
CA THR A 136 -8.79 13.34 10.72
C THR A 136 -9.65 14.30 9.91
N VAL A 137 -10.73 14.79 10.53
CA VAL A 137 -11.65 15.74 9.91
C VAL A 137 -11.06 17.16 10.06
N GLY A 138 -10.67 17.76 8.94
CA GLY A 138 -10.23 19.15 8.88
C GLY A 138 -11.42 20.12 8.96
N LYS A 139 -11.09 21.37 9.23
CA LYS A 139 -12.05 22.48 9.30
C LYS A 139 -12.17 23.18 7.94
N ASP A 140 -13.15 24.08 7.84
CA ASP A 140 -13.32 25.04 6.73
C ASP A 140 -13.63 24.38 5.36
N GLY A 141 -14.19 23.18 5.38
CA GLY A 141 -14.67 22.50 4.19
C GLY A 141 -13.64 22.46 3.05
N LEU A 142 -14.02 22.91 1.85
CA LEU A 142 -13.13 22.92 0.68
C LEU A 142 -11.94 23.87 0.82
N GLU A 143 -12.08 24.99 1.52
CA GLU A 143 -10.96 25.91 1.75
C GLU A 143 -9.88 25.27 2.63
N GLY A 144 -10.27 24.47 3.60
CA GLY A 144 -9.36 23.73 4.45
C GLY A 144 -8.50 22.69 3.72
N VAL A 145 -8.94 22.22 2.54
CA VAL A 145 -8.19 21.26 1.71
C VAL A 145 -6.82 21.84 1.31
N LEU A 146 -6.74 23.13 0.97
CA LEU A 146 -5.48 23.76 0.58
C LEU A 146 -4.45 23.71 1.70
N LYS A 147 -4.89 23.97 2.93
CA LYS A 147 -4.03 23.84 4.11
C LYS A 147 -3.62 22.38 4.36
N GLY A 148 -4.53 21.44 4.17
CA GLY A 148 -4.22 20.00 4.29
C GLY A 148 -3.18 19.54 3.29
N LEU A 149 -3.25 20.00 2.05
CA LEU A 149 -2.22 19.75 1.03
C LEU A 149 -0.85 20.30 1.43
N GLU A 150 -0.83 21.52 1.98
CA GLU A 150 0.41 22.12 2.51
C GLU A 150 0.97 21.29 3.68
N ASP A 151 0.12 20.86 4.61
CA ASP A 151 0.54 20.05 5.76
C ASP A 151 1.06 18.67 5.30
N MET A 152 0.45 18.06 4.27
CA MET A 152 0.97 16.84 3.65
C MET A 152 2.35 17.07 3.01
N LYS A 153 2.51 18.15 2.22
CA LYS A 153 3.78 18.52 1.59
C LYS A 153 4.91 18.73 2.62
N ASN A 154 4.56 19.25 3.78
CA ASN A 154 5.49 19.49 4.89
C ASN A 154 5.68 18.29 5.83
N GLY A 155 5.17 17.08 5.46
CA GLY A 155 5.35 15.86 6.24
C GLY A 155 4.64 15.84 7.60
N LYS A 156 3.66 16.72 7.81
CA LYS A 156 2.91 16.81 9.09
C LYS A 156 1.81 15.76 9.22
N VAL A 157 1.37 15.17 8.10
CA VAL A 157 0.33 14.14 8.07
C VAL A 157 0.98 12.77 8.02
N SER A 158 0.61 11.87 8.93
CA SER A 158 1.21 10.54 8.99
C SER A 158 0.27 9.52 9.63
N GLY A 159 0.08 8.38 8.97
CA GLY A 159 -0.75 7.29 9.47
C GLY A 159 -2.23 7.64 9.55
N GLU A 160 -2.68 8.66 8.84
CA GLU A 160 -4.06 9.12 8.82
C GLU A 160 -4.47 9.67 7.46
N LYS A 161 -5.77 9.72 7.20
CA LYS A 161 -6.36 10.33 6.02
C LYS A 161 -7.05 11.64 6.40
N LEU A 162 -6.64 12.74 5.78
CA LEU A 162 -7.36 14.02 5.91
C LEU A 162 -8.67 13.93 5.12
N VAL A 163 -9.76 14.31 5.76
CA VAL A 163 -11.09 14.44 5.15
C VAL A 163 -11.71 15.77 5.53
N TYR A 164 -12.55 16.31 4.66
CA TYR A 164 -13.20 17.62 4.86
C TYR A 164 -14.68 17.51 4.55
N ARG A 165 -15.51 18.14 5.37
CA ARG A 165 -16.94 18.19 5.13
C ARG A 165 -17.26 19.37 4.22
N VAL A 166 -17.68 19.10 3.00
CA VAL A 166 -17.97 20.11 1.98
C VAL A 166 -19.01 21.13 2.46
N ALA A 167 -20.00 20.68 3.24
CA ALA A 167 -21.02 21.55 3.81
C ALA A 167 -20.52 22.58 4.83
N GLU A 168 -19.28 22.46 5.30
CA GLU A 168 -18.63 23.40 6.24
C GLU A 168 -17.75 24.43 5.51
N THR A 169 -17.86 24.52 4.18
CA THR A 169 -17.16 25.56 3.39
C THR A 169 -17.80 26.91 3.67
N PRO A 170 -17.02 27.94 4.05
CA PRO A 170 -17.51 29.29 4.30
C PRO A 170 -18.20 29.92 3.10
#